data_4dfd854b6083718a601c81c8bd76a643
#
_entry.id   4dfd854b6083718a601c81c8bd76a643
#
_cell.length_a   1.000
_cell.length_b   1.000
_cell.length_c   1.000
_cell.angle_alpha   90.00
_cell.angle_beta   90.00
_cell.angle_gamma   90.00
#
_symmetry.space_group_name_H-M   'P 1'
#
loop_
_entity.id
_entity.type
_entity.pdbx_description
1 polymer ?
#
loop_
_entity_poly.entity_id
_entity_poly.type
_entity_poly.pdbx_seq_one_letter_code
_entity_poly.pdbx_strand_id
1 'polypeptide(L)'
;MLADERRTILLELVRAKGFASLPELAGQLSVSESTIRRDLDFLEDSGSARRTHGGVFYTGPSPKLPHFDQIQSLNWEKKRSIAHQAARLVQDGDTVLLDGGSTTYELAQLLVGRTLQVVTNSLPVANLFSSSDSADLVFIGGYVHPRTGVSLGPYAVEMLSQLICLLDQPAD
;
A
#
# COMPACT_ATOMS: atom_id res chain seq x y z
N MET A 1 -30.93 7.79 -9.43
CA MET A 1 -30.38 7.19 -8.19
C MET A 1 -30.59 8.17 -7.03
N LEU A 2 -31.19 7.72 -5.96
CA LEU A 2 -31.44 8.53 -4.75
C LEU A 2 -30.12 8.77 -3.99
N ALA A 3 -30.05 9.83 -3.19
CA ALA A 3 -28.81 10.18 -2.48
C ALA A 3 -28.34 9.09 -1.51
N ASP A 4 -29.26 8.51 -0.76
CA ASP A 4 -28.93 7.46 0.22
C ASP A 4 -28.47 6.15 -0.45
N GLU A 5 -29.09 5.79 -1.56
CA GLU A 5 -28.67 4.65 -2.38
C GLU A 5 -27.24 4.88 -2.94
N ARG A 6 -26.99 6.08 -3.44
CA ARG A 6 -25.65 6.45 -3.96
C ARG A 6 -24.57 6.40 -2.88
N ARG A 7 -24.88 6.92 -1.67
CA ARG A 7 -23.96 6.88 -0.53
C ARG A 7 -23.64 5.46 -0.08
N THR A 8 -24.63 4.57 -0.12
CA THR A 8 -24.42 3.14 0.19
C THR A 8 -23.48 2.51 -0.81
N ILE A 9 -23.73 2.69 -2.11
CA ILE A 9 -22.86 2.14 -3.17
C ILE A 9 -21.45 2.76 -3.08
N LEU A 10 -21.35 4.08 -2.85
CA LEU A 10 -20.09 4.78 -2.68
C LEU A 10 -19.29 4.21 -1.51
N LEU A 11 -19.93 3.96 -0.37
CA LEU A 11 -19.29 3.36 0.79
C LEU A 11 -18.79 1.93 0.51
N GLU A 12 -19.56 1.12 -0.21
CA GLU A 12 -19.17 -0.23 -0.62
C GLU A 12 -17.96 -0.22 -1.57
N LEU A 13 -17.94 0.71 -2.53
CA LEU A 13 -16.81 0.88 -3.44
C LEU A 13 -15.53 1.25 -2.68
N VAL A 14 -15.62 2.22 -1.78
CA VAL A 14 -14.47 2.64 -0.96
C VAL A 14 -14.03 1.52 -0.01
N ARG A 15 -14.98 0.79 0.57
CA ARG A 15 -14.71 -0.36 1.43
C ARG A 15 -13.97 -1.48 0.70
N ALA A 16 -14.40 -1.81 -0.52
CA ALA A 16 -13.80 -2.87 -1.32
C ALA A 16 -12.37 -2.56 -1.76
N LYS A 17 -12.09 -1.28 -2.05
CA LYS A 17 -10.78 -0.82 -2.54
C LYS A 17 -9.84 -0.31 -1.45
N GLY A 18 -10.37 -0.03 -0.26
CA GLY A 18 -9.64 0.61 0.83
C GLY A 18 -9.40 2.11 0.61
N PHE A 19 -9.14 2.52 -0.63
CA PHE A 19 -9.01 3.91 -1.10
C PHE A 19 -9.66 4.06 -2.49
N ALA A 20 -10.27 5.23 -2.75
CA ALA A 20 -10.74 5.61 -4.08
C ALA A 20 -10.56 7.12 -4.31
N SER A 21 -10.21 7.51 -5.54
CA SER A 21 -10.10 8.92 -5.91
C SER A 21 -11.47 9.52 -6.27
N LEU A 22 -11.59 10.86 -6.15
CA LEU A 22 -12.82 11.56 -6.51
C LEU A 22 -13.22 11.37 -7.99
N PRO A 23 -12.30 11.52 -8.97
CA PRO A 23 -12.62 11.30 -10.37
C PRO A 23 -13.10 9.86 -10.64
N GLU A 24 -12.46 8.88 -10.01
CA GLU A 24 -12.83 7.47 -10.17
C GLU A 24 -14.26 7.21 -9.66
N LEU A 25 -14.60 7.69 -8.47
CA LEU A 25 -15.92 7.54 -7.90
C LEU A 25 -16.99 8.28 -8.72
N ALA A 26 -16.68 9.48 -9.21
CA ALA A 26 -17.55 10.25 -10.07
C ALA A 26 -17.85 9.51 -11.40
N GLY A 27 -16.83 8.92 -12.02
CA GLY A 27 -16.97 8.10 -13.21
C GLY A 27 -17.80 6.83 -12.99
N GLN A 28 -17.53 6.08 -11.93
CA GLN A 28 -18.25 4.83 -11.61
C GLN A 28 -19.73 5.06 -11.29
N LEU A 29 -20.05 6.17 -10.60
CA LEU A 29 -21.43 6.50 -10.23
C LEU A 29 -22.14 7.40 -11.24
N SER A 30 -21.45 7.81 -12.32
CA SER A 30 -21.97 8.71 -13.37
C SER A 30 -22.54 10.01 -12.79
N VAL A 31 -21.83 10.63 -11.83
CA VAL A 31 -22.17 11.90 -11.22
C VAL A 31 -20.98 12.86 -11.22
N SER A 32 -21.22 14.14 -10.92
CA SER A 32 -20.14 15.11 -10.80
C SER A 32 -19.30 14.88 -9.52
N GLU A 33 -18.02 15.28 -9.56
CA GLU A 33 -17.16 15.24 -8.38
C GLU A 33 -17.73 16.08 -7.22
N SER A 34 -18.43 17.18 -7.52
CA SER A 34 -19.08 18.01 -6.50
C SER A 34 -20.20 17.26 -5.77
N THR A 35 -20.89 16.35 -6.46
CA THR A 35 -21.88 15.45 -5.86
C THR A 35 -21.18 14.42 -4.96
N ILE A 36 -20.09 13.81 -5.44
CA ILE A 36 -19.29 12.89 -4.65
C ILE A 36 -18.76 13.57 -3.38
N ARG A 37 -18.25 14.80 -3.47
CA ARG A 37 -17.76 15.54 -2.30
C ARG A 37 -18.82 15.71 -1.21
N ARG A 38 -20.06 16.07 -1.59
CA ARG A 38 -21.19 16.22 -0.63
C ARG A 38 -21.56 14.88 0.02
N ASP A 39 -21.58 13.81 -0.77
CA ASP A 39 -21.87 12.47 -0.23
C ASP A 39 -20.75 11.98 0.70
N LEU A 40 -19.50 12.30 0.39
CA LEU A 40 -18.36 11.99 1.26
C LEU A 40 -18.36 12.81 2.54
N ASP A 41 -18.79 14.09 2.51
CA ASP A 41 -18.96 14.90 3.72
C ASP A 41 -19.91 14.21 4.69
N PHE A 42 -21.04 13.69 4.20
CA PHE A 42 -22.00 12.93 5.01
C PHE A 42 -21.41 11.62 5.58
N LEU A 43 -20.64 10.89 4.78
CA LEU A 43 -19.98 9.64 5.22
C LEU A 43 -18.84 9.90 6.21
N GLU A 44 -18.17 11.04 6.11
CA GLU A 44 -17.14 11.48 7.06
C GLU A 44 -17.77 11.86 8.40
N ASP A 45 -18.85 12.62 8.39
CA ASP A 45 -19.62 12.98 9.60
C ASP A 45 -20.15 11.74 10.33
N SER A 46 -20.50 10.68 9.59
CA SER A 46 -20.91 9.38 10.16
C SER A 46 -19.74 8.52 10.64
N GLY A 47 -18.50 8.95 10.43
CA GLY A 47 -17.28 8.18 10.76
C GLY A 47 -17.03 6.95 9.89
N SER A 48 -17.75 6.82 8.76
CA SER A 48 -17.66 5.66 7.88
C SER A 48 -16.56 5.78 6.82
N ALA A 49 -16.13 7.01 6.53
CA ALA A 49 -15.07 7.31 5.58
C ALA A 49 -14.25 8.50 6.06
N ARG A 50 -13.03 8.68 5.53
CA ARG A 50 -12.16 9.82 5.78
C ARG A 50 -11.61 10.37 4.49
N ARG A 51 -11.79 11.67 4.27
CA ARG A 51 -11.29 12.37 3.10
C ARG A 51 -9.82 12.75 3.24
N THR A 52 -9.15 12.81 2.10
CA THR A 52 -7.82 13.39 1.92
C THR A 52 -7.79 14.25 0.67
N HIS A 53 -6.68 14.95 0.42
CA HIS A 53 -6.52 15.79 -0.77
C HIS A 53 -6.69 15.03 -2.09
N GLY A 54 -6.43 13.71 -2.14
CA GLY A 54 -6.50 12.90 -3.36
C GLY A 54 -7.70 11.96 -3.47
N GLY A 55 -8.52 11.81 -2.40
CA GLY A 55 -9.62 10.85 -2.40
C GLY A 55 -10.19 10.57 -1.02
N VAL A 56 -10.68 9.35 -0.85
CA VAL A 56 -11.37 8.92 0.37
C VAL A 56 -10.91 7.53 0.79
N PHE A 57 -10.78 7.32 2.10
CA PHE A 57 -10.50 6.04 2.75
C PHE A 57 -11.71 5.55 3.53
N TYR A 58 -11.89 4.24 3.54
CA TYR A 58 -12.86 3.59 4.41
C TYR A 58 -12.36 3.55 5.85
N THR A 59 -13.14 4.07 6.80
CA THR A 59 -12.83 4.08 8.25
C THR A 59 -13.86 3.33 9.08
N GLY A 60 -14.95 2.86 8.47
CA GLY A 60 -15.98 2.09 9.15
C GLY A 60 -15.51 0.70 9.60
N PRO A 61 -16.37 -0.11 10.24
CA PRO A 61 -16.04 -1.45 10.67
C PRO A 61 -15.69 -2.33 9.47
N SER A 62 -14.42 -2.44 9.19
CA SER A 62 -13.84 -3.46 8.33
C SER A 62 -13.58 -4.71 9.17
N PRO A 63 -13.63 -5.95 8.60
CA PRO A 63 -13.00 -7.07 9.26
C PRO A 63 -11.61 -6.58 9.65
N LYS A 64 -11.36 -6.51 10.97
CA LYS A 64 -10.18 -5.84 11.51
C LYS A 64 -8.97 -6.56 10.94
N LEU A 65 -8.34 -5.98 9.91
CA LEU A 65 -7.02 -6.45 9.50
C LEU A 65 -6.17 -6.48 10.77
N PRO A 66 -5.61 -7.62 11.15
CA PRO A 66 -4.77 -7.69 12.32
C PRO A 66 -3.59 -6.72 12.16
N HIS A 67 -3.07 -6.20 13.25
CA HIS A 67 -1.85 -5.39 13.21
C HIS A 67 -0.70 -6.21 12.64
N PHE A 68 0.24 -5.55 12.00
CA PHE A 68 1.41 -6.17 11.39
C PHE A 68 2.10 -7.15 12.37
N ASP A 69 2.31 -6.75 13.61
CA ASP A 69 2.94 -7.57 14.64
C ASP A 69 2.19 -8.88 14.93
N GLN A 70 0.86 -8.83 14.88
CA GLN A 70 0.02 -10.02 15.08
C GLN A 70 0.11 -10.98 13.88
N ILE A 71 0.20 -10.43 12.65
CA ILE A 71 0.35 -11.25 11.45
C ILE A 71 1.77 -11.84 11.40
N GLN A 72 2.77 -11.10 11.84
CA GLN A 72 4.16 -11.53 11.79
C GLN A 72 4.37 -12.85 12.54
N SER A 73 3.78 -12.99 13.74
CA SER A 73 3.91 -14.20 14.56
C SER A 73 3.18 -15.43 14.00
N LEU A 74 2.12 -15.23 13.20
CA LEU A 74 1.33 -16.33 12.64
C LEU A 74 2.13 -17.09 11.56
N ASN A 75 2.21 -18.43 11.68
CA ASN A 75 2.92 -19.31 10.74
C ASN A 75 4.39 -18.88 10.50
N TRP A 76 5.05 -18.37 11.52
CA TRP A 76 6.41 -17.84 11.44
C TRP A 76 7.41 -18.81 10.79
N GLU A 77 7.40 -20.10 11.17
CA GLU A 77 8.32 -21.10 10.59
C GLU A 77 8.15 -21.24 9.07
N LYS A 78 6.89 -21.24 8.58
CA LYS A 78 6.62 -21.32 7.14
C LYS A 78 7.13 -20.08 6.40
N LYS A 79 6.87 -18.89 6.96
CA LYS A 79 7.33 -17.62 6.38
C LYS A 79 8.84 -17.56 6.31
N ARG A 80 9.52 -17.98 7.36
CA ARG A 80 10.99 -18.03 7.42
C ARG A 80 11.55 -19.02 6.40
N SER A 81 10.93 -20.20 6.26
CA SER A 81 11.33 -21.18 5.24
C SER A 81 11.19 -20.60 3.82
N ILE A 82 10.08 -19.93 3.51
CA ILE A 82 9.86 -19.25 2.23
C ILE A 82 10.92 -18.15 2.04
N ALA A 83 11.15 -17.33 3.05
CA ALA A 83 12.12 -16.24 3.00
C ALA A 83 13.54 -16.75 2.71
N HIS A 84 13.98 -17.84 3.35
CA HIS A 84 15.27 -18.44 3.08
C HIS A 84 15.41 -18.95 1.64
N GLN A 85 14.36 -19.51 1.05
CA GLN A 85 14.40 -19.95 -0.36
C GLN A 85 14.46 -18.73 -1.29
N ALA A 86 13.65 -17.70 -1.03
CA ALA A 86 13.64 -16.49 -1.84
C ALA A 86 14.97 -15.73 -1.76
N ALA A 87 15.59 -15.64 -0.58
CA ALA A 87 16.88 -14.96 -0.40
C ALA A 87 18.01 -15.56 -1.24
N ARG A 88 17.94 -16.83 -1.60
CA ARG A 88 18.93 -17.51 -2.47
C ARG A 88 18.82 -17.06 -3.92
N LEU A 89 17.68 -16.52 -4.33
CA LEU A 89 17.45 -16.04 -5.71
C LEU A 89 17.98 -14.62 -5.90
N VAL A 90 18.17 -13.87 -4.82
CA VAL A 90 18.68 -12.49 -4.87
C VAL A 90 20.21 -12.52 -4.93
N GLN A 91 20.78 -11.69 -5.79
CA GLN A 91 22.23 -11.50 -5.94
C GLN A 91 22.62 -10.08 -5.50
N ASP A 92 23.88 -9.90 -5.11
CA ASP A 92 24.38 -8.56 -4.80
C ASP A 92 24.43 -7.72 -6.08
N GLY A 93 23.95 -6.48 -5.99
CA GLY A 93 23.75 -5.60 -7.13
C GLY A 93 22.32 -5.61 -7.70
N ASP A 94 21.47 -6.55 -7.26
CA ASP A 94 20.09 -6.59 -7.73
C ASP A 94 19.26 -5.41 -7.23
N THR A 95 18.26 -5.04 -8.04
CA THR A 95 17.13 -4.20 -7.63
C THR A 95 15.97 -5.11 -7.23
N VAL A 96 15.55 -5.01 -5.96
CA VAL A 96 14.50 -5.88 -5.40
C VAL A 96 13.29 -5.06 -4.99
N LEU A 97 12.13 -5.35 -5.58
CA LEU A 97 10.84 -4.78 -5.15
C LEU A 97 10.23 -5.67 -4.07
N LEU A 98 10.08 -5.12 -2.88
CA LEU A 98 9.51 -5.79 -1.71
C LEU A 98 8.16 -5.14 -1.33
N ASP A 99 7.06 -5.80 -1.64
CA ASP A 99 5.72 -5.35 -1.23
C ASP A 99 5.47 -5.60 0.26
N GLY A 100 4.43 -4.96 0.78
CA GLY A 100 4.03 -5.09 2.19
C GLY A 100 3.47 -6.47 2.53
N GLY A 101 4.06 -7.11 3.53
CA GLY A 101 3.60 -8.40 4.04
C GLY A 101 4.58 -8.99 5.04
N SER A 102 4.07 -9.82 5.96
CA SER A 102 4.92 -10.40 6.99
C SER A 102 5.89 -11.47 6.45
N THR A 103 5.56 -12.15 5.36
CA THR A 103 6.50 -13.08 4.69
C THR A 103 7.60 -12.33 3.97
N THR A 104 7.24 -11.23 3.29
CA THR A 104 8.20 -10.33 2.63
C THR A 104 9.12 -9.65 3.64
N TYR A 105 8.59 -9.31 4.82
CA TYR A 105 9.39 -8.78 5.92
C TYR A 105 10.44 -9.77 6.42
N GLU A 106 10.10 -11.07 6.56
CA GLU A 106 11.09 -12.12 6.89
C GLU A 106 12.19 -12.24 5.82
N LEU A 107 11.82 -12.11 4.54
CA LEU A 107 12.80 -12.02 3.45
C LEU A 107 13.69 -10.78 3.60
N ALA A 108 13.09 -9.62 3.81
CA ALA A 108 13.81 -8.36 3.97
C ALA A 108 14.87 -8.44 5.09
N GLN A 109 14.55 -9.06 6.22
CA GLN A 109 15.52 -9.28 7.32
C GLN A 109 16.74 -10.07 6.89
N LEU A 110 16.59 -11.06 5.99
CA LEU A 110 17.70 -11.86 5.47
C LEU A 110 18.54 -11.11 4.42
N LEU A 111 18.01 -10.05 3.86
CA LEU A 111 18.68 -9.22 2.85
C LEU A 111 19.42 -8.01 3.45
N VAL A 112 19.18 -7.69 4.73
CA VAL A 112 19.92 -6.61 5.41
C VAL A 112 21.43 -6.89 5.38
N GLY A 113 22.22 -5.86 5.05
CA GLY A 113 23.68 -5.94 4.96
C GLY A 113 24.21 -6.38 3.60
N ARG A 114 23.33 -6.74 2.65
CA ARG A 114 23.71 -7.05 1.26
C ARG A 114 23.75 -5.75 0.42
N THR A 115 24.56 -5.75 -0.61
CA THR A 115 24.64 -4.64 -1.57
C THR A 115 23.47 -4.75 -2.56
N LEU A 116 22.41 -3.98 -2.33
CA LEU A 116 21.15 -4.05 -3.09
C LEU A 116 20.56 -2.66 -3.33
N GLN A 117 19.73 -2.54 -4.36
CA GLN A 117 18.74 -1.48 -4.43
C GLN A 117 17.39 -2.05 -3.99
N VAL A 118 16.83 -1.52 -2.90
CA VAL A 118 15.55 -1.97 -2.33
C VAL A 118 14.46 -0.95 -2.61
N VAL A 119 13.41 -1.40 -3.29
CA VAL A 119 12.19 -0.61 -3.53
C VAL A 119 11.07 -1.20 -2.69
N THR A 120 10.39 -0.40 -1.90
CA THR A 120 9.29 -0.91 -1.06
C THR A 120 8.22 0.16 -0.77
N ASN A 121 6.97 -0.28 -0.64
CA ASN A 121 5.85 0.51 -0.13
C ASN A 121 5.56 0.22 1.36
N SER A 122 6.35 -0.62 2.00
CA SER A 122 6.16 -1.07 3.38
C SER A 122 7.07 -0.31 4.35
N LEU A 123 6.49 0.44 5.28
CA LEU A 123 7.26 1.10 6.35
C LEU A 123 8.06 0.11 7.22
N PRO A 124 7.49 -1.05 7.64
CA PRO A 124 8.30 -2.05 8.35
C PRO A 124 9.53 -2.50 7.59
N VAL A 125 9.41 -2.75 6.28
CA VAL A 125 10.54 -3.12 5.42
C VAL A 125 11.51 -1.96 5.26
N ALA A 126 11.01 -0.76 4.93
CA ALA A 126 11.84 0.43 4.75
C ALA A 126 12.68 0.72 6.01
N ASN A 127 12.11 0.52 7.20
CA ASN A 127 12.82 0.74 8.45
C ASN A 127 14.04 -0.19 8.64
N LEU A 128 14.01 -1.40 8.07
CA LEU A 128 15.17 -2.32 8.12
C LEU A 128 16.38 -1.79 7.32
N PHE A 129 16.12 -1.05 6.24
CA PHE A 129 17.16 -0.56 5.33
C PHE A 129 17.50 0.92 5.53
N SER A 130 16.70 1.67 6.29
CA SER A 130 16.86 3.12 6.47
C SER A 130 18.19 3.55 7.10
N SER A 131 18.86 2.64 7.79
CA SER A 131 20.16 2.86 8.42
C SER A 131 21.25 1.93 7.82
N SER A 132 21.02 1.38 6.64
CA SER A 132 21.97 0.47 5.98
C SER A 132 22.92 1.27 5.12
N ASP A 133 24.23 1.06 5.30
CA ASP A 133 25.27 1.66 4.43
C ASP A 133 25.49 0.84 3.15
N SER A 134 24.89 -0.34 3.04
CA SER A 134 25.10 -1.31 1.94
C SER A 134 23.96 -1.38 0.94
N ALA A 135 22.80 -0.80 1.25
CA ALA A 135 21.63 -0.85 0.38
C ALA A 135 21.05 0.54 0.12
N ASP A 136 20.78 0.83 -1.16
CA ASP A 136 20.02 2.01 -1.55
C ASP A 136 18.52 1.73 -1.35
N LEU A 137 17.83 2.62 -0.65
CA LEU A 137 16.41 2.47 -0.35
C LEU A 137 15.58 3.48 -1.13
N VAL A 138 14.64 2.98 -1.94
CA VAL A 138 13.56 3.76 -2.54
C VAL A 138 12.25 3.40 -1.84
N PHE A 139 11.71 4.34 -1.08
CA PHE A 139 10.41 4.18 -0.43
C PHE A 139 9.28 4.76 -1.28
N ILE A 140 8.33 3.89 -1.66
CA ILE A 140 7.13 4.28 -2.40
C ILE A 140 6.15 4.94 -1.42
N GLY A 141 6.06 6.26 -1.50
CA GLY A 141 5.19 7.07 -0.66
C GLY A 141 3.72 6.96 -1.03
N GLY A 142 2.86 7.53 -0.17
CA GLY A 142 1.41 7.55 -0.36
C GLY A 142 0.68 7.59 0.98
N TYR A 143 -0.57 7.12 0.99
CA TYR A 143 -1.30 6.92 2.24
C TYR A 143 -0.83 5.66 2.94
N VAL A 144 -0.33 5.79 4.15
CA VAL A 144 0.11 4.65 4.95
C VAL A 144 -1.05 4.08 5.75
N HIS A 145 -1.40 2.82 5.48
CA HIS A 145 -2.44 2.13 6.23
C HIS A 145 -1.95 1.83 7.66
N PRO A 146 -2.66 2.32 8.72
CA PRO A 146 -2.11 2.36 10.08
C PRO A 146 -1.89 0.99 10.73
N ARG A 147 -2.55 -0.08 10.25
CA ARG A 147 -2.40 -1.44 10.81
C ARG A 147 -1.32 -2.27 10.13
N THR A 148 -1.13 -2.06 8.83
CA THR A 148 -0.18 -2.84 8.03
C THR A 148 1.13 -2.11 7.80
N GLY A 149 1.14 -0.78 7.95
CA GLY A 149 2.29 0.06 7.61
C GLY A 149 2.59 0.12 6.10
N VAL A 150 1.61 -0.26 5.26
CA VAL A 150 1.77 -0.26 3.80
C VAL A 150 1.27 1.05 3.21
N SER A 151 2.06 1.62 2.32
CA SER A 151 1.70 2.80 1.53
C SER A 151 0.81 2.40 0.36
N LEU A 152 -0.32 3.08 0.21
CA LEU A 152 -1.37 2.79 -0.76
C LEU A 152 -1.83 4.07 -1.46
N GLY A 153 -2.68 3.90 -2.48
CA GLY A 153 -3.35 5.01 -3.16
C GLY A 153 -2.66 5.47 -4.43
N PRO A 154 -3.22 6.52 -5.09
CA PRO A 154 -2.77 6.94 -6.42
C PRO A 154 -1.32 7.39 -6.45
N TYR A 155 -0.82 8.05 -5.42
CA TYR A 155 0.57 8.47 -5.34
C TYR A 155 1.54 7.28 -5.31
N ALA A 156 1.18 6.21 -4.59
CA ALA A 156 1.97 4.98 -4.58
C ALA A 156 1.99 4.32 -5.97
N VAL A 157 0.83 4.25 -6.63
CA VAL A 157 0.70 3.69 -7.99
C VAL A 157 1.46 4.52 -9.00
N GLU A 158 1.35 5.85 -8.94
CA GLU A 158 2.05 6.76 -9.85
C GLU A 158 3.56 6.62 -9.70
N MET A 159 4.08 6.66 -8.47
CA MET A 159 5.50 6.49 -8.20
C MET A 159 6.01 5.13 -8.68
N LEU A 160 5.25 4.05 -8.43
CA LEU A 160 5.61 2.71 -8.89
C LEU A 160 5.65 2.62 -10.42
N SER A 161 4.70 3.25 -11.13
CA SER A 161 4.68 3.26 -12.59
C SER A 161 5.89 3.98 -13.20
N GLN A 162 6.36 5.06 -12.57
CA GLN A 162 7.56 5.77 -12.99
C GLN A 162 8.82 4.93 -12.77
N LEU A 163 8.91 4.20 -11.66
CA LEU A 163 10.04 3.31 -11.38
C LEU A 163 10.14 2.14 -12.37
N ILE A 164 9.03 1.54 -12.75
CA ILE A 164 9.00 0.47 -13.76
C ILE A 164 9.52 0.99 -15.11
N CYS A 165 9.12 2.19 -15.52
CA CYS A 165 9.63 2.81 -16.76
C CYS A 165 11.14 3.07 -16.73
N LEU A 166 11.73 3.34 -15.57
CA LEU A 166 13.17 3.56 -15.41
C LEU A 166 13.96 2.23 -15.45
N LEU A 167 13.39 1.15 -14.94
CA LEU A 167 14.03 -0.18 -14.93
C LEU A 167 14.00 -0.85 -16.31
N ASP A 168 13.06 -0.49 -17.17
CA ASP A 168 12.95 -1.01 -18.55
C ASP A 168 13.85 -0.27 -19.56
N GLN A 169 14.59 0.75 -19.14
CA GLN A 169 15.53 1.43 -20.04
C GLN A 169 16.83 0.63 -20.11
N PRO A 170 17.32 0.27 -21.34
CA PRO A 170 18.63 -0.33 -21.46
C PRO A 170 19.68 0.61 -20.86
N ALA A 171 20.59 0.05 -20.09
CA ALA A 171 21.76 0.80 -19.62
C ALA A 171 22.55 1.26 -20.84
N ASP A 172 22.81 2.57 -20.96
CA ASP A 172 23.68 3.17 -21.97
C ASP A 172 25.14 2.73 -21.80
#